data_702bee5587028311dea9c17aac7c3751
#
_entry.id   702bee5587028311dea9c17aac7c3751
#
_cell.length_a   1.000
_cell.length_b   1.000
_cell.length_c   1.000
_cell.angle_alpha   90.00
_cell.angle_beta   90.00
_cell.angle_gamma   90.00
#
_symmetry.space_group_name_H-M   'P 1'
#
loop_
_entity.id
_entity.type
_entity.pdbx_description
1 polymer ?
#
loop_
_entity_poly.entity_id
_entity_poly.type
_entity_poly.pdbx_seq_one_letter_code
_entity_poly.pdbx_strand_id
1 'polypeptide(L)'
;MPKLSTVKRKDLDTVKYSEAIQTALNYRIYAEYWYLDTVTGGKWECLVYGDYEVVMPIPLQSKFGFKFVIQPLFCQQLGVFYKEKISKELFKAFENRLHKYRVRIYSFNEENTESFQPEGDDRVNYLLNLNRLYDEIFEDFEKDRKKDIRRNQKLNFSFSEELQTDKFFELLKTEYENLASQLDLKKLNDLIENLSRNKSLISYSLLNSDLQILSACFLAKSGMRLILLFSARDKSLETKGAFTYLMSHLIQQNSNREFILDFEGSMIPGIAGFNRSFGAKPNIYRSFSNFSKPF
;
A
#
# COMPACT_ATOMS: atom_id res chain seq x y z
N MET A 1 27.20 -23.05 -7.89
CA MET A 1 26.44 -22.30 -6.87
C MET A 1 25.45 -21.40 -7.57
N PRO A 2 24.23 -21.28 -7.09
CA PRO A 2 23.25 -20.35 -7.66
C PRO A 2 23.83 -18.93 -7.70
N LYS A 3 23.57 -18.20 -8.79
CA LYS A 3 24.15 -16.87 -9.04
C LYS A 3 23.06 -15.81 -8.96
N LEU A 4 23.37 -14.66 -8.35
CA LEU A 4 22.53 -13.47 -8.40
C LEU A 4 22.68 -12.80 -9.78
N SER A 5 21.58 -12.70 -10.52
CA SER A 5 21.50 -12.12 -11.86
C SER A 5 20.49 -10.97 -11.89
N THR A 6 20.57 -10.15 -12.94
CA THR A 6 19.57 -9.10 -13.22
C THR A 6 18.79 -9.50 -14.46
N VAL A 7 17.47 -9.60 -14.34
CA VAL A 7 16.56 -9.96 -15.43
C VAL A 7 15.69 -8.73 -15.75
N LYS A 8 15.73 -8.28 -17.00
CA LYS A 8 14.89 -7.16 -17.45
C LYS A 8 13.44 -7.60 -17.53
N ARG A 9 12.48 -6.69 -17.32
CA ARG A 9 11.05 -7.01 -17.36
C ARG A 9 10.63 -7.79 -18.64
N LYS A 10 11.16 -7.42 -19.80
CA LYS A 10 10.83 -8.06 -21.08
C LYS A 10 11.31 -9.53 -21.19
N ASP A 11 12.34 -9.88 -20.43
CA ASP A 11 13.00 -11.19 -20.44
C ASP A 11 12.60 -12.02 -19.19
N LEU A 12 11.71 -11.49 -18.35
CA LEU A 12 11.27 -12.12 -17.12
C LEU A 12 10.34 -13.30 -17.41
N ASP A 13 10.63 -14.45 -16.82
CA ASP A 13 9.68 -15.55 -16.73
C ASP A 13 8.58 -15.17 -15.72
N THR A 14 7.44 -14.71 -16.23
CA THR A 14 6.35 -14.21 -15.37
C THR A 14 5.68 -15.31 -14.57
N VAL A 15 5.74 -16.56 -15.01
CA VAL A 15 5.16 -17.69 -14.28
C VAL A 15 6.00 -17.99 -13.04
N LYS A 16 7.31 -18.17 -13.22
CA LYS A 16 8.23 -18.40 -12.09
C LYS A 16 8.27 -17.21 -11.13
N TYR A 17 8.28 -16.00 -11.67
CA TYR A 17 8.26 -14.78 -10.86
C TYR A 17 6.98 -14.69 -10.01
N SER A 18 5.80 -14.93 -10.61
CA SER A 18 4.53 -14.92 -9.88
C SER A 18 4.51 -16.00 -8.79
N GLU A 19 4.98 -17.20 -9.09
CA GLU A 19 5.08 -18.26 -8.08
C GLU A 19 6.00 -17.84 -6.92
N ALA A 20 7.18 -17.28 -7.22
CA ALA A 20 8.11 -16.79 -6.21
C ALA A 20 7.50 -15.71 -5.31
N ILE A 21 6.73 -14.76 -5.89
CA ILE A 21 6.05 -13.70 -5.12
C ILE A 21 4.90 -14.28 -4.31
N GLN A 22 4.01 -15.06 -4.92
CA GLN A 22 2.78 -15.55 -4.28
C GLN A 22 3.04 -16.56 -3.16
N THR A 23 4.16 -17.28 -3.23
CA THR A 23 4.58 -18.21 -2.18
C THR A 23 5.55 -17.61 -1.16
N ALA A 24 5.94 -16.33 -1.32
CA ALA A 24 6.88 -15.68 -0.42
C ALA A 24 6.28 -15.51 0.99
N LEU A 25 7.10 -15.77 2.03
CA LEU A 25 6.74 -15.56 3.43
C LEU A 25 6.37 -14.10 3.73
N ASN A 26 6.95 -13.18 2.99
CA ASN A 26 6.77 -11.74 3.10
C ASN A 26 6.02 -11.17 1.88
N TYR A 27 5.05 -11.91 1.37
CA TYR A 27 4.23 -11.50 0.23
C TYR A 27 3.68 -10.07 0.37
N ARG A 28 3.76 -9.32 -0.72
CA ARG A 28 3.10 -8.02 -0.90
C ARG A 28 2.53 -7.93 -2.32
N ILE A 29 1.29 -7.53 -2.44
CA ILE A 29 0.63 -7.31 -3.74
C ILE A 29 1.40 -6.32 -4.62
N TYR A 30 2.11 -5.38 -4.02
CA TYR A 30 2.96 -4.42 -4.71
C TYR A 30 4.02 -5.07 -5.60
N ALA A 31 4.46 -6.29 -5.25
CA ALA A 31 5.46 -7.04 -5.99
C ALA A 31 4.87 -7.92 -7.10
N GLU A 32 3.57 -8.06 -7.22
CA GLU A 32 2.96 -8.76 -8.35
C GLU A 32 3.37 -8.08 -9.67
N TYR A 33 3.73 -8.87 -10.70
CA TYR A 33 4.24 -8.30 -11.94
C TYR A 33 3.24 -7.37 -12.62
N TRP A 34 1.94 -7.72 -12.59
CA TRP A 34 0.88 -6.90 -13.16
C TRP A 34 0.70 -5.58 -12.39
N TYR A 35 0.90 -5.60 -11.06
CA TYR A 35 0.86 -4.41 -10.22
C TYR A 35 2.04 -3.48 -10.57
N LEU A 36 3.25 -4.03 -10.61
CA LEU A 36 4.47 -3.29 -10.99
C LEU A 36 4.38 -2.76 -12.42
N ASP A 37 3.88 -3.54 -13.37
CA ASP A 37 3.68 -3.07 -14.76
C ASP A 37 2.76 -1.85 -14.79
N THR A 38 1.69 -1.86 -14.00
CA THR A 38 0.74 -0.75 -13.91
C THR A 38 1.41 0.50 -13.34
N VAL A 39 2.03 0.41 -12.16
CA VAL A 39 2.54 1.59 -11.45
C VAL A 39 3.85 2.13 -12.05
N THR A 40 4.62 1.32 -12.79
CA THR A 40 5.88 1.73 -13.43
C THR A 40 5.75 1.95 -14.93
N GLY A 41 4.64 1.54 -15.56
CA GLY A 41 4.52 1.45 -17.02
C GLY A 41 5.48 0.43 -17.61
N GLY A 42 5.70 -0.71 -16.94
CA GLY A 42 6.60 -1.79 -17.34
C GLY A 42 8.10 -1.45 -17.18
N LYS A 43 8.43 -0.32 -16.57
CA LYS A 43 9.82 0.13 -16.39
C LYS A 43 10.39 -0.38 -15.06
N TRP A 44 10.72 -1.64 -15.02
CA TRP A 44 11.37 -2.29 -13.89
C TRP A 44 12.19 -3.49 -14.34
N GLU A 45 13.05 -3.99 -13.48
CA GLU A 45 13.79 -5.22 -13.64
C GLU A 45 13.81 -6.00 -12.33
N CYS A 46 14.28 -7.23 -12.35
CA CYS A 46 14.32 -8.10 -11.19
C CYS A 46 15.73 -8.58 -10.92
N LEU A 47 16.18 -8.51 -9.68
CA LEU A 47 17.30 -9.29 -9.21
C LEU A 47 16.78 -10.68 -8.86
N VAL A 48 17.39 -11.71 -9.44
CA VAL A 48 16.97 -13.11 -9.32
C VAL A 48 18.15 -13.94 -8.83
N TYR A 49 17.93 -14.72 -7.79
CA TYR A 49 18.87 -15.72 -7.30
C TYR A 49 18.35 -17.11 -7.64
N GLY A 50 19.27 -17.93 -8.20
CA GLY A 50 18.93 -19.27 -8.64
C GLY A 50 17.90 -19.28 -9.77
N ASP A 51 16.95 -20.19 -9.72
CA ASP A 51 15.82 -20.28 -10.65
C ASP A 51 14.55 -19.64 -10.03
N TYR A 52 14.65 -18.36 -9.65
CA TYR A 52 13.62 -17.56 -8.96
C TYR A 52 13.35 -17.97 -7.50
N GLU A 53 14.29 -18.66 -6.83
CA GLU A 53 14.15 -19.01 -5.39
C GLU A 53 14.05 -17.78 -4.50
N VAL A 54 14.77 -16.70 -4.88
CA VAL A 54 14.71 -15.40 -4.21
C VAL A 54 14.69 -14.30 -5.26
N VAL A 55 13.79 -13.36 -5.13
CA VAL A 55 13.60 -12.27 -6.12
C VAL A 55 13.51 -10.91 -5.43
N MET A 56 13.97 -9.87 -6.13
CA MET A 56 13.86 -8.48 -5.68
C MET A 56 13.52 -7.59 -6.88
N PRO A 57 12.28 -7.10 -7.00
CA PRO A 57 11.90 -6.19 -8.07
C PRO A 57 12.52 -4.81 -7.87
N ILE A 58 13.04 -4.22 -8.95
CA ILE A 58 13.71 -2.93 -8.97
C ILE A 58 12.94 -1.99 -9.92
N PRO A 59 12.09 -1.12 -9.41
CA PRO A 59 11.37 -0.13 -10.22
C PRO A 59 12.34 0.93 -10.75
N LEU A 60 12.19 1.29 -12.02
CA LEU A 60 13.10 2.18 -12.73
C LEU A 60 12.36 3.38 -13.33
N GLN A 61 12.98 4.53 -13.26
CA GLN A 61 12.61 5.71 -14.04
C GLN A 61 13.82 6.23 -14.80
N SER A 62 13.58 6.78 -15.98
CA SER A 62 14.62 7.43 -16.79
C SER A 62 14.38 8.93 -16.82
N LYS A 63 15.40 9.72 -16.51
CA LYS A 63 15.39 11.18 -16.59
C LYS A 63 16.74 11.66 -17.10
N PHE A 64 16.72 12.52 -18.15
CA PHE A 64 17.95 13.05 -18.78
C PHE A 64 18.96 11.97 -19.19
N GLY A 65 18.49 10.83 -19.74
CA GLY A 65 19.34 9.72 -20.18
C GLY A 65 19.87 8.82 -19.04
N PHE A 66 19.60 9.14 -17.78
CA PHE A 66 20.02 8.33 -16.64
C PHE A 66 18.86 7.51 -16.08
N LYS A 67 19.18 6.29 -15.65
CA LYS A 67 18.23 5.42 -14.93
C LYS A 67 18.37 5.60 -13.41
N PHE A 68 17.23 5.69 -12.75
CA PHE A 68 17.13 5.79 -11.28
C PHE A 68 16.20 4.72 -10.75
N VAL A 69 16.51 4.18 -9.60
CA VAL A 69 15.56 3.40 -8.81
C VAL A 69 14.70 4.37 -8.02
N ILE A 70 13.40 4.32 -8.24
CA ILE A 70 12.42 5.20 -7.58
C ILE A 70 11.23 4.35 -7.20
N GLN A 71 10.88 4.36 -5.90
CA GLN A 71 9.65 3.74 -5.42
C GLN A 71 8.44 4.36 -6.14
N PRO A 72 7.60 3.57 -6.83
CA PRO A 72 6.45 4.10 -7.52
C PRO A 72 5.40 4.66 -6.55
N LEU A 73 4.62 5.63 -6.98
CA LEU A 73 3.37 5.96 -6.30
C LEU A 73 2.49 4.70 -6.21
N PHE A 74 1.73 4.58 -5.13
CA PHE A 74 0.85 3.45 -4.84
C PHE A 74 1.57 2.11 -4.63
N CYS A 75 2.85 2.16 -4.28
CA CYS A 75 3.67 1.01 -3.98
C CYS A 75 4.55 1.34 -2.77
N GLN A 76 4.02 1.14 -1.56
CA GLN A 76 4.71 1.57 -0.34
C GLN A 76 5.97 0.75 -0.06
N GLN A 77 5.92 -0.56 -0.20
CA GLN A 77 6.97 -1.49 0.21
C GLN A 77 7.26 -2.53 -0.88
N LEU A 78 8.52 -2.74 -1.13
CA LEU A 78 9.05 -3.83 -1.92
C LEU A 78 10.07 -4.61 -1.07
N GLY A 79 11.18 -5.05 -1.65
CA GLY A 79 12.25 -5.72 -0.94
C GLY A 79 12.67 -7.02 -1.58
N VAL A 80 13.32 -7.86 -0.80
CA VAL A 80 13.73 -9.22 -1.17
C VAL A 80 12.64 -10.19 -0.75
N PHE A 81 12.10 -10.95 -1.70
CA PHE A 81 11.01 -11.92 -1.50
C PHE A 81 11.56 -13.34 -1.56
N TYR A 82 11.16 -14.17 -0.60
CA TYR A 82 11.67 -15.53 -0.43
C TYR A 82 10.59 -16.45 0.16
N LYS A 83 10.54 -17.68 -0.34
CA LYS A 83 9.64 -18.73 0.17
C LYS A 83 10.16 -19.36 1.47
N GLU A 84 11.48 -19.44 1.61
CA GLU A 84 12.16 -19.98 2.78
C GLU A 84 13.10 -18.94 3.37
N LYS A 85 13.38 -19.02 4.67
CA LYS A 85 14.30 -18.07 5.32
C LYS A 85 15.67 -18.11 4.63
N ILE A 86 16.17 -16.94 4.28
CA ILE A 86 17.48 -16.75 3.64
C ILE A 86 18.54 -16.33 4.65
N SER A 87 19.81 -16.52 4.30
CA SER A 87 20.92 -16.07 5.14
C SER A 87 21.10 -14.53 5.04
N LYS A 88 21.75 -13.95 6.05
CA LYS A 88 22.11 -12.53 6.04
C LYS A 88 23.06 -12.18 4.89
N GLU A 89 23.98 -13.09 4.55
CA GLU A 89 24.92 -12.95 3.44
C GLU A 89 24.22 -12.87 2.10
N LEU A 90 23.19 -13.73 1.90
CA LEU A 90 22.39 -13.69 0.68
C LEU A 90 21.59 -12.38 0.58
N PHE A 91 20.94 -11.97 1.67
CA PHE A 91 20.23 -10.67 1.71
C PHE A 91 21.18 -9.51 1.39
N LYS A 92 22.37 -9.50 2.02
CA LYS A 92 23.39 -8.46 1.78
C LYS A 92 23.90 -8.45 0.34
N ALA A 93 23.91 -9.60 -0.35
CA ALA A 93 24.25 -9.64 -1.77
C ALA A 93 23.21 -8.89 -2.64
N PHE A 94 21.90 -9.01 -2.34
CA PHE A 94 20.85 -8.21 -2.98
C PHE A 94 20.99 -6.72 -2.68
N GLU A 95 21.19 -6.38 -1.43
CA GLU A 95 21.38 -5.00 -0.99
C GLU A 95 22.61 -4.35 -1.66
N ASN A 96 23.74 -5.06 -1.68
CA ASN A 96 24.96 -4.60 -2.39
C ASN A 96 24.73 -4.44 -3.91
N ARG A 97 23.81 -5.22 -4.49
CA ARG A 97 23.44 -5.07 -5.89
C ARG A 97 22.57 -3.83 -6.09
N LEU A 98 21.63 -3.57 -5.19
CA LEU A 98 20.82 -2.34 -5.18
C LEU A 98 21.71 -1.10 -5.05
N HIS A 99 22.74 -1.12 -4.21
CA HIS A 99 23.66 0.00 -4.00
C HIS A 99 24.45 0.40 -5.26
N LYS A 100 24.52 -0.47 -6.27
CA LYS A 100 25.16 -0.14 -7.57
C LYS A 100 24.26 0.70 -8.47
N TYR A 101 23.00 0.85 -8.14
CA TYR A 101 22.08 1.75 -8.85
C TYR A 101 22.15 3.16 -8.27
N ARG A 102 21.65 4.13 -9.04
CA ARG A 102 21.31 5.46 -8.52
C ARG A 102 19.95 5.38 -7.85
N VAL A 103 19.93 5.15 -6.56
CA VAL A 103 18.70 4.95 -5.78
C VAL A 103 18.25 6.28 -5.18
N ARG A 104 17.11 6.78 -5.65
CA ARG A 104 16.47 7.94 -5.03
C ARG A 104 15.65 7.54 -3.82
N ILE A 105 14.91 6.45 -3.96
CA ILE A 105 14.14 5.86 -2.89
C ILE A 105 13.82 4.41 -3.25
N TYR A 106 14.07 3.49 -2.33
CA TYR A 106 13.65 2.10 -2.38
C TYR A 106 13.27 1.64 -0.97
N SER A 107 12.03 1.21 -0.79
CA SER A 107 11.51 0.82 0.52
C SER A 107 11.47 -0.69 0.64
N PHE A 108 12.22 -1.22 1.60
CA PHE A 108 12.15 -2.62 2.01
C PHE A 108 10.88 -2.86 2.82
N ASN A 109 10.32 -4.07 2.73
CA ASN A 109 9.17 -4.42 3.55
C ASN A 109 9.55 -4.61 5.03
N GLU A 110 8.54 -4.69 5.86
CA GLU A 110 8.68 -4.78 7.32
C GLU A 110 9.47 -6.02 7.73
N GLU A 111 9.20 -7.18 7.09
CA GLU A 111 9.89 -8.45 7.38
C GLU A 111 11.38 -8.41 7.00
N ASN A 112 11.71 -7.75 5.88
CA ASN A 112 13.12 -7.50 5.53
C ASN A 112 13.79 -6.60 6.57
N THR A 113 13.07 -5.56 7.02
CA THR A 113 13.56 -4.62 8.02
C THR A 113 13.80 -5.31 9.36
N GLU A 114 12.84 -6.09 9.84
CA GLU A 114 12.93 -6.82 11.10
C GLU A 114 14.07 -7.86 11.08
N SER A 115 14.16 -8.65 10.00
CA SER A 115 15.09 -9.79 9.94
C SER A 115 16.52 -9.40 9.60
N PHE A 116 16.71 -8.37 8.76
CA PHE A 116 18.02 -8.07 8.16
C PHE A 116 18.52 -6.66 8.42
N GLN A 117 17.65 -5.75 8.86
CA GLN A 117 17.99 -4.34 9.13
C GLN A 117 18.78 -3.68 7.98
N PRO A 118 18.21 -3.61 6.75
CA PRO A 118 18.88 -3.00 5.62
C PRO A 118 19.27 -1.55 5.92
N GLU A 119 20.24 -1.02 5.17
CA GLU A 119 20.59 0.40 5.24
C GLU A 119 19.40 1.28 4.84
N GLY A 120 19.26 2.45 5.48
CA GLY A 120 18.23 3.42 5.16
C GLY A 120 17.60 4.06 6.40
N ASP A 121 16.67 4.97 6.14
CA ASP A 121 15.91 5.68 7.17
C ASP A 121 14.68 4.87 7.58
N ASP A 122 14.36 4.91 8.86
CA ASP A 122 13.13 4.32 9.39
C ASP A 122 11.91 5.10 8.88
N ARG A 123 10.93 4.34 8.40
CA ARG A 123 9.59 4.80 8.04
C ARG A 123 8.57 4.05 8.87
N VAL A 124 7.45 4.70 9.15
CA VAL A 124 6.42 4.12 10.01
C VAL A 124 5.20 3.75 9.17
N ASN A 125 4.76 2.51 9.31
CA ASN A 125 3.46 2.02 8.87
C ASN A 125 2.54 1.85 10.08
N TYR A 126 1.22 1.79 9.89
CA TYR A 126 0.24 1.58 10.95
C TYR A 126 -0.64 0.39 10.63
N LEU A 127 -0.62 -0.61 11.53
CA LEU A 127 -1.31 -1.88 11.35
C LEU A 127 -2.34 -2.08 12.46
N LEU A 128 -3.56 -2.50 12.08
CA LEU A 128 -4.63 -2.86 13.01
C LEU A 128 -4.99 -4.33 12.82
N ASN A 129 -4.83 -5.13 13.87
CA ASN A 129 -5.25 -6.52 13.87
C ASN A 129 -6.79 -6.60 13.93
N LEU A 130 -7.39 -7.24 12.93
CA LEU A 130 -8.84 -7.45 12.81
C LEU A 130 -9.29 -8.83 13.30
N ASN A 131 -8.38 -9.72 13.71
CA ASN A 131 -8.69 -11.03 14.29
C ASN A 131 -9.16 -10.89 15.76
N ARG A 132 -10.16 -10.05 15.96
CA ARG A 132 -10.82 -9.73 17.22
C ARG A 132 -12.27 -9.33 16.94
N LEU A 133 -13.14 -9.46 17.92
CA LEU A 133 -14.50 -8.92 17.80
C LEU A 133 -14.48 -7.40 17.63
N TYR A 134 -15.42 -6.87 16.84
CA TYR A 134 -15.47 -5.42 16.60
C TYR A 134 -15.54 -4.60 17.88
N ASP A 135 -16.34 -5.03 18.87
CA ASP A 135 -16.48 -4.31 20.15
C ASP A 135 -15.14 -4.22 20.90
N GLU A 136 -14.31 -5.26 20.85
CA GLU A 136 -12.97 -5.25 21.46
C GLU A 136 -12.02 -4.28 20.69
N ILE A 137 -12.12 -4.24 19.36
CA ILE A 137 -11.35 -3.29 18.55
C ILE A 137 -11.84 -1.86 18.82
N PHE A 138 -13.16 -1.69 18.92
CA PHE A 138 -13.76 -0.38 19.20
C PHE A 138 -13.33 0.20 20.56
N GLU A 139 -13.10 -0.66 21.57
CA GLU A 139 -12.58 -0.19 22.86
C GLU A 139 -11.19 0.45 22.76
N ASP A 140 -10.37 0.06 21.78
CA ASP A 140 -9.05 0.67 21.53
C ASP A 140 -9.15 2.03 20.80
N PHE A 141 -10.32 2.41 20.26
CA PHE A 141 -10.48 3.69 19.58
C PHE A 141 -10.36 4.86 20.55
N GLU A 142 -9.73 5.94 20.13
CA GLU A 142 -9.68 7.18 20.89
C GLU A 142 -11.08 7.78 21.10
N LYS A 143 -11.26 8.51 22.20
CA LYS A 143 -12.53 9.10 22.62
C LYS A 143 -13.21 9.91 21.52
N ASP A 144 -12.44 10.69 20.76
CA ASP A 144 -12.97 11.52 19.68
C ASP A 144 -13.49 10.66 18.50
N ARG A 145 -12.85 9.54 18.19
CA ARG A 145 -13.35 8.59 17.18
C ARG A 145 -14.66 7.99 17.61
N LYS A 146 -14.75 7.48 18.85
CA LYS A 146 -15.99 6.96 19.43
C LYS A 146 -17.12 7.98 19.38
N LYS A 147 -16.82 9.26 19.71
CA LYS A 147 -17.81 10.35 19.65
C LYS A 147 -18.29 10.62 18.23
N ASP A 148 -17.38 10.67 17.26
CA ASP A 148 -17.70 10.89 15.85
C ASP A 148 -18.59 9.75 15.31
N ILE A 149 -18.25 8.50 15.61
CA ILE A 149 -19.03 7.33 15.21
C ILE A 149 -20.44 7.39 15.78
N ARG A 150 -20.58 7.56 17.11
CA ARG A 150 -21.90 7.63 17.77
C ARG A 150 -22.76 8.79 17.26
N ARG A 151 -22.17 9.89 16.83
CA ARG A 151 -22.88 11.00 16.22
C ARG A 151 -23.40 10.61 14.83
N ASN A 152 -22.57 10.02 13.99
CA ASN A 152 -22.92 9.68 12.63
C ASN A 152 -23.90 8.49 12.55
N GLN A 153 -23.89 7.57 13.53
CA GLN A 153 -24.88 6.49 13.65
C GLN A 153 -26.32 6.99 13.78
N LYS A 154 -26.54 8.23 14.21
CA LYS A 154 -27.87 8.84 14.38
C LYS A 154 -28.37 9.51 13.10
N LEU A 155 -27.53 9.58 12.07
CA LEU A 155 -27.85 10.20 10.78
C LEU A 155 -28.34 9.13 9.81
N ASN A 156 -29.19 9.55 8.86
CA ASN A 156 -29.72 8.65 7.84
C ASN A 156 -28.70 8.42 6.73
N PHE A 157 -27.65 7.66 7.07
CA PHE A 157 -26.59 7.27 6.16
C PHE A 157 -26.71 5.81 5.75
N SER A 158 -26.24 5.49 4.55
CA SER A 158 -26.11 4.14 4.05
C SER A 158 -24.67 3.85 3.61
N PHE A 159 -24.31 2.57 3.58
CA PHE A 159 -23.03 2.11 3.08
C PHE A 159 -23.20 1.38 1.76
N SER A 160 -22.22 1.51 0.88
CA SER A 160 -22.15 0.77 -0.37
C SER A 160 -20.77 0.16 -0.56
N GLU A 161 -20.73 -1.07 -1.03
CA GLU A 161 -19.51 -1.75 -1.49
C GLU A 161 -19.37 -1.67 -3.02
N GLU A 162 -20.33 -1.05 -3.69
CA GLU A 162 -20.32 -0.87 -5.13
C GLU A 162 -19.21 0.11 -5.55
N LEU A 163 -18.47 -0.30 -6.57
CA LEU A 163 -17.40 0.50 -7.15
C LEU A 163 -17.98 1.63 -7.99
N GLN A 164 -17.89 2.86 -7.49
CA GLN A 164 -18.31 4.08 -8.20
C GLN A 164 -17.07 4.92 -8.59
N THR A 165 -16.29 4.40 -9.54
CA THR A 165 -14.96 4.94 -9.89
C THR A 165 -15.01 6.40 -10.33
N ASP A 166 -15.97 6.78 -11.18
CA ASP A 166 -16.08 8.16 -11.70
C ASP A 166 -16.33 9.16 -10.58
N LYS A 167 -17.31 8.87 -9.72
CA LYS A 167 -17.61 9.71 -8.55
C LYS A 167 -16.44 9.78 -7.56
N PHE A 168 -15.74 8.69 -7.38
CA PHE A 168 -14.54 8.67 -6.55
C PHE A 168 -13.44 9.58 -7.11
N PHE A 169 -13.23 9.59 -8.43
CA PHE A 169 -12.26 10.50 -9.06
C PHE A 169 -12.68 11.97 -8.94
N GLU A 170 -13.95 12.28 -8.97
CA GLU A 170 -14.44 13.62 -8.68
C GLU A 170 -14.11 14.05 -7.26
N LEU A 171 -14.34 13.19 -6.27
CA LEU A 171 -13.96 13.46 -4.88
C LEU A 171 -12.45 13.64 -4.72
N LEU A 172 -11.64 12.78 -5.34
CA LEU A 172 -10.18 12.90 -5.31
C LEU A 172 -9.68 14.22 -5.86
N LYS A 173 -10.23 14.68 -7.00
CA LYS A 173 -9.87 15.97 -7.60
C LYS A 173 -10.18 17.12 -6.64
N THR A 174 -11.32 17.09 -5.98
CA THR A 174 -11.75 18.13 -5.03
C THR A 174 -10.94 18.08 -3.74
N GLU A 175 -10.68 16.89 -3.18
CA GLU A 175 -9.93 16.76 -1.93
C GLU A 175 -8.44 17.10 -2.09
N TYR A 176 -7.87 16.75 -3.22
CA TYR A 176 -6.45 16.91 -3.51
C TYR A 176 -6.17 17.91 -4.64
N GLU A 177 -6.88 19.03 -4.68
CA GLU A 177 -6.73 20.08 -5.73
C GLU A 177 -5.24 20.43 -6.00
N ASN A 178 -4.44 20.58 -4.94
CA ASN A 178 -3.01 20.88 -5.04
C ASN A 178 -2.14 19.70 -5.49
N LEU A 179 -2.64 18.47 -5.43
CA LEU A 179 -1.97 17.24 -5.84
C LEU A 179 -2.56 16.66 -7.13
N ALA A 180 -3.75 17.11 -7.55
CA ALA A 180 -4.45 16.58 -8.72
C ALA A 180 -3.61 16.71 -10.00
N SER A 181 -2.77 17.74 -10.12
CA SER A 181 -1.80 17.90 -11.21
C SER A 181 -0.63 16.91 -11.15
N GLN A 182 -0.37 16.32 -10.00
CA GLN A 182 0.71 15.35 -9.79
C GLN A 182 0.21 13.90 -9.78
N LEU A 183 -1.10 13.68 -9.54
CA LEU A 183 -1.73 12.37 -9.60
C LEU A 183 -1.97 12.01 -11.08
N ASP A 184 -1.32 10.93 -11.51
CA ASP A 184 -1.61 10.29 -12.79
C ASP A 184 -2.93 9.51 -12.66
N LEU A 185 -4.07 10.21 -12.89
CA LEU A 185 -5.41 9.64 -12.77
C LEU A 185 -5.63 8.45 -13.69
N LYS A 186 -4.97 8.45 -14.87
CA LYS A 186 -5.02 7.29 -15.77
C LYS A 186 -4.37 6.09 -15.12
N LYS A 187 -3.19 6.26 -14.57
CA LYS A 187 -2.48 5.16 -13.87
C LYS A 187 -3.26 4.65 -12.67
N LEU A 188 -3.93 5.55 -11.94
CA LEU A 188 -4.80 5.18 -10.84
C LEU A 188 -6.00 4.35 -11.33
N ASN A 189 -6.64 4.76 -12.43
CA ASN A 189 -7.72 4.00 -13.04
C ASN A 189 -7.25 2.61 -13.50
N ASP A 190 -6.12 2.55 -14.20
CA ASP A 190 -5.52 1.29 -14.64
C ASP A 190 -5.20 0.36 -13.45
N LEU A 191 -4.77 0.93 -12.30
CA LEU A 191 -4.53 0.18 -11.08
C LEU A 191 -5.83 -0.38 -10.48
N ILE A 192 -6.88 0.43 -10.37
CA ILE A 192 -8.19 0.01 -9.87
C ILE A 192 -8.75 -1.12 -10.74
N GLU A 193 -8.69 -0.99 -12.07
CA GLU A 193 -9.12 -2.03 -12.99
C GLU A 193 -8.33 -3.33 -12.82
N ASN A 194 -7.00 -3.24 -12.71
CA ASN A 194 -6.16 -4.42 -12.52
C ASN A 194 -6.39 -5.09 -11.16
N LEU A 195 -6.59 -4.32 -10.09
CA LEU A 195 -6.98 -4.85 -8.78
C LEU A 195 -8.32 -5.58 -8.87
N SER A 196 -9.30 -5.01 -9.59
CA SER A 196 -10.62 -5.63 -9.79
C SER A 196 -10.51 -6.94 -10.59
N ARG A 197 -9.78 -6.94 -11.72
CA ARG A 197 -9.54 -8.14 -12.54
C ARG A 197 -8.89 -9.28 -11.74
N ASN A 198 -7.98 -8.94 -10.83
CA ASN A 198 -7.30 -9.90 -9.96
C ASN A 198 -8.07 -10.19 -8.65
N LYS A 199 -9.33 -9.76 -8.54
CA LYS A 199 -10.19 -9.98 -7.35
C LYS A 199 -9.53 -9.54 -6.04
N SER A 200 -8.73 -8.48 -6.11
CA SER A 200 -7.97 -7.91 -5.00
C SER A 200 -8.45 -6.52 -4.60
N LEU A 201 -9.48 -5.98 -5.27
CA LEU A 201 -10.07 -4.69 -4.94
C LEU A 201 -11.23 -4.88 -3.95
N ILE A 202 -11.24 -4.03 -2.93
CA ILE A 202 -12.37 -3.86 -2.00
C ILE A 202 -12.67 -2.37 -1.96
N SER A 203 -13.96 -2.00 -2.03
CA SER A 203 -14.41 -0.62 -1.96
C SER A 203 -15.47 -0.44 -0.90
N TYR A 204 -15.44 0.72 -0.23
CA TYR A 204 -16.49 1.15 0.69
C TYR A 204 -16.81 2.61 0.45
N SER A 205 -18.10 2.93 0.45
CA SER A 205 -18.60 4.30 0.36
C SER A 205 -19.65 4.56 1.43
N LEU A 206 -19.68 5.78 1.95
CA LEU A 206 -20.71 6.29 2.83
C LEU A 206 -21.56 7.30 2.06
N LEU A 207 -22.87 7.10 2.06
CA LEU A 207 -23.83 7.92 1.33
C LEU A 207 -24.80 8.61 2.30
N ASN A 208 -25.23 9.83 1.93
CA ASN A 208 -26.31 10.53 2.61
C ASN A 208 -27.70 10.04 2.14
N SER A 209 -28.77 10.65 2.66
CA SER A 209 -30.16 10.33 2.30
C SER A 209 -30.47 10.55 0.81
N ASP A 210 -29.71 11.41 0.15
CA ASP A 210 -29.88 11.74 -1.28
C ASP A 210 -28.99 10.88 -2.19
N LEU A 211 -28.38 9.84 -1.62
CA LEU A 211 -27.44 8.90 -2.28
C LEU A 211 -26.18 9.56 -2.83
N GLN A 212 -25.79 10.72 -2.27
CA GLN A 212 -24.54 11.37 -2.58
C GLN A 212 -23.41 10.78 -1.73
N ILE A 213 -22.23 10.56 -2.32
CA ILE A 213 -21.07 10.00 -1.62
C ILE A 213 -20.45 11.08 -0.71
N LEU A 214 -20.47 10.85 0.60
CA LEU A 214 -19.80 11.69 1.60
C LEU A 214 -18.32 11.35 1.72
N SER A 215 -18.00 10.08 1.63
CA SER A 215 -16.62 9.58 1.67
C SER A 215 -16.54 8.18 1.04
N ALA A 216 -15.40 7.87 0.48
CA ALA A 216 -15.12 6.56 -0.11
C ALA A 216 -13.67 6.14 0.12
N CYS A 217 -13.41 4.83 0.10
CA CYS A 217 -12.07 4.30 0.15
C CYS A 217 -11.94 3.02 -0.67
N PHE A 218 -10.72 2.78 -1.16
CA PHE A 218 -10.33 1.57 -1.88
C PHE A 218 -9.20 0.87 -1.14
N LEU A 219 -9.35 -0.44 -0.98
CA LEU A 219 -8.32 -1.29 -0.39
C LEU A 219 -7.85 -2.32 -1.41
N ALA A 220 -6.57 -2.66 -1.31
CA ALA A 220 -6.02 -3.83 -1.97
C ALA A 220 -5.93 -4.98 -0.97
N LYS A 221 -6.47 -6.15 -1.34
CA LYS A 221 -6.29 -7.39 -0.59
C LYS A 221 -4.95 -8.01 -0.97
N SER A 222 -4.02 -8.06 -0.03
CA SER A 222 -2.67 -8.61 -0.16
C SER A 222 -2.50 -9.79 0.80
N GLY A 223 -2.94 -11.00 0.40
CA GLY A 223 -3.00 -12.13 1.32
C GLY A 223 -3.97 -11.87 2.48
N MET A 224 -3.44 -11.91 3.69
CA MET A 224 -4.20 -11.60 4.93
C MET A 224 -4.14 -10.10 5.28
N ARG A 225 -3.66 -9.24 4.40
CA ARG A 225 -3.54 -7.80 4.61
C ARG A 225 -4.52 -7.03 3.73
N LEU A 226 -5.26 -6.12 4.33
CA LEU A 226 -6.14 -5.17 3.66
C LEU A 226 -5.45 -3.81 3.66
N ILE A 227 -4.93 -3.39 2.52
CA ILE A 227 -4.14 -2.16 2.39
C ILE A 227 -5.06 -1.03 1.97
N LEU A 228 -5.16 0.02 2.76
CA LEU A 228 -5.91 1.23 2.46
C LEU A 228 -5.14 2.09 1.45
N LEU A 229 -5.33 1.85 0.15
CA LEU A 229 -4.60 2.54 -0.91
C LEU A 229 -5.05 3.98 -1.12
N PHE A 230 -6.37 4.22 -1.05
CA PHE A 230 -6.97 5.51 -1.37
C PHE A 230 -8.18 5.79 -0.51
N SER A 231 -8.36 7.04 -0.16
CA SER A 231 -9.58 7.56 0.43
C SER A 231 -9.86 8.96 -0.08
N ALA A 232 -11.14 9.31 -0.19
CA ALA A 232 -11.58 10.65 -0.55
C ALA A 232 -12.84 11.04 0.21
N ARG A 233 -13.02 12.34 0.43
CA ARG A 233 -14.17 12.93 1.12
C ARG A 233 -14.75 14.08 0.31
N ASP A 234 -16.05 14.23 0.38
CA ASP A 234 -16.69 15.45 -0.11
C ASP A 234 -16.57 16.56 0.93
N LYS A 235 -15.74 17.57 0.63
CA LYS A 235 -15.57 18.72 1.52
C LYS A 235 -16.76 19.68 1.48
N SER A 236 -17.57 19.66 0.43
CA SER A 236 -18.73 20.54 0.28
C SER A 236 -19.93 20.07 1.11
N LEU A 237 -20.03 18.76 1.33
CA LEU A 237 -21.09 18.13 2.11
C LEU A 237 -20.74 18.00 3.61
N GLU A 238 -19.71 18.64 4.06
CA GLU A 238 -19.03 18.62 5.38
C GLU A 238 -19.82 17.97 6.53
N THR A 239 -19.84 16.63 6.56
CA THR A 239 -20.34 15.93 7.74
C THR A 239 -19.17 15.52 8.61
N LYS A 240 -19.01 16.23 9.74
CA LYS A 240 -17.92 15.99 10.67
C LYS A 240 -17.86 14.51 11.11
N GLY A 241 -16.72 13.85 10.81
CA GLY A 241 -16.47 12.47 11.20
C GLY A 241 -17.10 11.42 10.26
N ALA A 242 -17.62 11.81 9.09
CA ALA A 242 -18.16 10.88 8.09
C ALA A 242 -17.12 9.83 7.69
N PHE A 243 -15.88 10.24 7.38
CA PHE A 243 -14.82 9.28 7.06
C PHE A 243 -14.45 8.38 8.25
N THR A 244 -14.47 8.90 9.48
CA THR A 244 -14.30 8.08 10.69
C THR A 244 -15.38 7.01 10.80
N TYR A 245 -16.62 7.34 10.44
CA TYR A 245 -17.74 6.39 10.46
C TYR A 245 -17.61 5.35 9.36
N LEU A 246 -17.16 5.73 8.16
CA LEU A 246 -16.84 4.80 7.08
C LEU A 246 -15.73 3.82 7.50
N MET A 247 -14.63 4.32 8.09
CA MET A 247 -13.54 3.48 8.60
C MET A 247 -14.00 2.51 9.69
N SER A 248 -14.87 2.96 10.58
CA SER A 248 -15.48 2.11 11.61
C SER A 248 -16.31 0.97 10.99
N HIS A 249 -17.11 1.27 9.97
CA HIS A 249 -17.87 0.27 9.23
C HIS A 249 -16.95 -0.74 8.53
N LEU A 250 -15.93 -0.27 7.82
CA LEU A 250 -14.93 -1.12 7.17
C LEU A 250 -14.27 -2.08 8.19
N ILE A 251 -13.86 -1.57 9.35
CA ILE A 251 -13.28 -2.37 10.43
C ILE A 251 -14.29 -3.41 10.91
N GLN A 252 -15.55 -3.03 11.13
CA GLN A 252 -16.62 -3.91 11.57
C GLN A 252 -16.87 -5.04 10.57
N GLN A 253 -16.94 -4.74 9.27
CA GLN A 253 -17.18 -5.74 8.21
C GLN A 253 -16.04 -6.76 8.08
N ASN A 254 -14.84 -6.39 8.51
CA ASN A 254 -13.64 -7.23 8.40
C ASN A 254 -13.12 -7.74 9.76
N SER A 255 -13.79 -7.41 10.86
CA SER A 255 -13.46 -7.92 12.20
C SER A 255 -13.78 -9.41 12.34
N ASN A 256 -13.21 -10.06 13.38
CA ASN A 256 -13.33 -11.50 13.63
C ASN A 256 -12.85 -12.37 12.42
N ARG A 257 -11.87 -11.87 11.67
CA ARG A 257 -11.23 -12.55 10.55
C ARG A 257 -9.72 -12.38 10.68
N GLU A 258 -8.95 -13.31 10.17
CA GLU A 258 -7.49 -13.26 10.21
C GLU A 258 -6.90 -12.17 9.28
N PHE A 259 -7.48 -10.97 9.31
CA PHE A 259 -6.99 -9.85 8.54
C PHE A 259 -6.21 -8.85 9.40
N ILE A 260 -5.28 -8.17 8.74
CA ILE A 260 -4.61 -6.97 9.24
C ILE A 260 -5.03 -5.81 8.35
N LEU A 261 -5.62 -4.77 8.91
CA LEU A 261 -5.82 -3.52 8.18
C LEU A 261 -4.51 -2.72 8.21
N ASP A 262 -4.02 -2.46 7.03
CA ASP A 262 -2.82 -1.67 6.77
C ASP A 262 -3.26 -0.27 6.31
N PHE A 263 -3.06 0.74 7.15
CA PHE A 263 -3.41 2.13 6.83
C PHE A 263 -2.43 2.78 5.86
N GLU A 264 -1.45 2.04 5.37
CA GLU A 264 -0.20 2.58 4.88
C GLU A 264 0.41 3.57 5.89
N GLY A 265 1.65 3.88 5.79
CA GLY A 265 2.27 4.75 6.77
C GLY A 265 2.24 6.21 6.33
N SER A 266 2.31 7.11 7.29
CA SER A 266 2.56 8.49 6.99
C SER A 266 3.54 9.09 7.99
N MET A 267 4.52 9.82 7.46
CA MET A 267 5.38 10.69 8.25
C MET A 267 4.70 12.04 8.56
N ILE A 268 3.48 12.26 8.03
CA ILE A 268 2.67 13.46 8.32
C ILE A 268 1.95 13.26 9.67
N PRO A 269 2.21 14.09 10.69
CA PRO A 269 1.71 13.87 12.05
C PRO A 269 0.18 13.73 12.13
N GLY A 270 -0.57 14.50 11.34
CA GLY A 270 -2.03 14.43 11.33
C GLY A 270 -2.57 13.09 10.82
N ILE A 271 -1.97 12.52 9.76
CA ILE A 271 -2.36 11.22 9.21
C ILE A 271 -1.93 10.11 10.18
N ALA A 272 -0.71 10.18 10.69
CA ALA A 272 -0.22 9.25 11.70
C ALA A 272 -1.11 9.23 12.96
N GLY A 273 -1.54 10.40 13.43
CA GLY A 273 -2.48 10.55 14.55
C GLY A 273 -3.85 9.93 14.24
N PHE A 274 -4.37 10.18 13.03
CA PHE A 274 -5.62 9.56 12.57
C PHE A 274 -5.54 8.04 12.59
N ASN A 275 -4.49 7.44 12.03
CA ASN A 275 -4.32 5.99 12.00
C ASN A 275 -4.24 5.40 13.42
N ARG A 276 -3.42 5.99 14.31
CA ARG A 276 -3.33 5.56 15.72
C ARG A 276 -4.65 5.64 16.46
N SER A 277 -5.49 6.62 16.14
CA SER A 277 -6.75 6.85 16.84
C SER A 277 -7.78 5.72 16.69
N PHE A 278 -7.53 4.76 15.78
CA PHE A 278 -8.27 3.49 15.64
C PHE A 278 -7.61 2.32 16.39
N GLY A 279 -6.61 2.56 17.22
CA GLY A 279 -5.87 1.51 17.92
C GLY A 279 -4.78 0.83 17.05
N ALA A 280 -4.52 1.34 15.84
CA ALA A 280 -3.45 0.83 15.00
C ALA A 280 -2.08 1.01 15.63
N LYS A 281 -1.23 0.00 15.51
CA LYS A 281 0.12 -0.02 16.06
C LYS A 281 1.14 0.38 15.00
N PRO A 282 2.17 1.16 15.39
CA PRO A 282 3.26 1.47 14.47
C PRO A 282 4.08 0.22 14.17
N ASN A 283 4.49 0.08 12.92
CA ASN A 283 5.44 -0.92 12.45
C ASN A 283 6.49 -0.25 11.56
N ILE A 284 7.75 -0.66 11.69
CA ILE A 284 8.86 0.01 11.02
C ILE A 284 9.23 -0.74 9.74
N TYR A 285 9.46 0.04 8.68
CA TYR A 285 10.13 -0.41 7.47
C TYR A 285 11.23 0.56 7.08
N ARG A 286 12.24 0.11 6.32
CA ARG A 286 13.37 0.96 5.94
C ARG A 286 13.32 1.42 4.50
N SER A 287 13.68 2.67 4.28
CA SER A 287 13.75 3.30 2.98
C SER A 287 15.19 3.75 2.70
N PHE A 288 15.79 3.16 1.67
CA PHE A 288 17.17 3.42 1.26
C PHE A 288 17.24 4.48 0.16
N SER A 289 18.27 5.33 0.25
CA SER A 289 18.64 6.28 -0.79
C SER A 289 20.18 6.47 -0.77
N ASN A 290 20.81 6.42 -1.93
CA ASN A 290 22.20 6.81 -2.09
C ASN A 290 22.37 8.06 -2.95
N PHE A 291 21.30 8.81 -3.14
CA PHE A 291 21.23 10.01 -3.95
C PHE A 291 20.87 11.22 -3.09
N SER A 292 21.88 12.01 -2.71
CA SER A 292 21.80 13.05 -1.68
C SER A 292 21.32 14.43 -2.15
N LYS A 293 20.72 14.59 -3.34
CA LYS A 293 20.21 15.90 -3.79
C LYS A 293 18.73 15.85 -4.17
N PRO A 294 17.89 16.74 -3.62
CA PRO A 294 16.59 17.03 -4.20
C PRO A 294 16.78 17.66 -5.59
N PHE A 295 15.93 17.27 -6.55
CA PHE A 295 15.78 18.00 -7.81
C PHE A 295 14.70 19.04 -7.67
#